data_0698a3e79d42fa4e24bb3ef40d8b97a3
#
_entry.id   0698a3e79d42fa4e24bb3ef40d8b97a3
#
_cell.length_a   1.000
_cell.length_b   1.000
_cell.length_c   1.000
_cell.angle_alpha   90.00
_cell.angle_beta   90.00
_cell.angle_gamma   90.00
#
_symmetry.space_group_name_H-M   'P 1'
#
loop_
_entity.id
_entity.type
_entity.pdbx_description
1 polymer ?
#
loop_
_entity_poly.entity_id
_entity_poly.type
_entity_poly.pdbx_seq_one_letter_code
_entity_poly.pdbx_strand_id
1 'polypeptide(L)'
;LIDKLKNVINRLKFFDSNSESKEDKELNGIELVGFIENQAKEIVEINNQRELLLKELEHQNQELSDYAHMVSHDLKSPLRSVDTLTAWLMEDNKDKLDDHVTAQLGLIRSNVEKMDALINGILNYSTIGKNQIETYNIDLNLLLKDVLKMMEIPKHVSIEIEELPIIIGEKYRLQQLFQNLIGNAIKYNDKPQCQIKIGFSNKEPFWEFYVKDNGLGIEEQYFDKIFNTFEKLENNGDSTGIGLSIVKKIVEIYGGEIWLTSEMGKGTTFYFTIKKQPHGAA
;
A
#
# COMPACT_ATOMS: atom_id res chain seq x y z
N LEU A 1 5.02 -1.28 29.15
CA LEU A 1 6.36 -0.81 29.59
C LEU A 1 6.23 0.49 30.40
N ILE A 2 5.56 1.51 29.85
CA ILE A 2 5.38 2.83 30.52
C ILE A 2 4.70 2.68 31.87
N ASP A 3 3.68 1.85 32.01
CA ASP A 3 2.97 1.62 33.27
C ASP A 3 3.82 0.82 34.30
N LYS A 4 4.62 -0.13 33.81
CA LYS A 4 5.59 -0.84 34.65
C LYS A 4 6.69 0.12 35.15
N LEU A 5 7.22 1.00 34.28
CA LEU A 5 8.19 2.04 34.67
C LEU A 5 7.61 3.06 35.68
N LYS A 6 6.36 3.50 35.47
CA LYS A 6 5.64 4.37 36.42
C LYS A 6 5.50 3.71 37.79
N ASN A 7 5.24 2.40 37.82
CA ASN A 7 5.11 1.64 39.03
C ASN A 7 6.47 1.53 39.78
N VAL A 8 7.57 1.35 39.04
CA VAL A 8 8.95 1.40 39.58
C VAL A 8 9.26 2.79 40.15
N ILE A 9 8.98 3.85 39.43
CA ILE A 9 9.20 5.24 39.86
C ILE A 9 8.39 5.57 41.13
N ASN A 10 7.11 5.12 41.17
CA ASN A 10 6.26 5.34 42.34
C ASN A 10 6.76 4.56 43.58
N ARG A 11 7.24 3.33 43.42
CA ARG A 11 7.89 2.57 44.51
C ARG A 11 9.18 3.25 44.98
N LEU A 12 10.03 3.72 44.05
CA LEU A 12 11.24 4.50 44.41
C LEU A 12 10.88 5.74 45.24
N LYS A 13 9.88 6.50 44.87
CA LYS A 13 9.40 7.66 45.60
C LYS A 13 8.83 7.31 46.98
N PHE A 14 8.15 6.16 47.11
CA PHE A 14 7.60 5.68 48.37
C PHE A 14 8.71 5.23 49.34
N PHE A 15 9.77 4.59 48.83
CA PHE A 15 10.92 4.17 49.61
C PHE A 15 11.73 5.37 50.15
N ASP A 16 11.87 6.45 49.38
CA ASP A 16 12.62 7.65 49.76
C ASP A 16 11.90 8.44 50.86
N SER A 17 10.57 8.33 50.98
CA SER A 17 9.75 9.09 51.95
C SER A 17 9.51 8.40 53.28
N ASN A 18 9.73 7.08 53.45
CA ASN A 18 9.26 6.30 54.61
C ASN A 18 10.34 5.60 55.42
N SER A 19 11.64 5.74 55.14
CA SER A 19 12.72 5.02 55.87
C SER A 19 13.33 5.87 57.01
N GLU A 20 13.09 5.45 58.25
CA GLU A 20 13.61 6.13 59.46
C GLU A 20 14.97 5.60 59.96
N SER A 21 15.44 4.39 59.53
CA SER A 21 16.74 3.83 59.95
C SER A 21 17.69 3.52 58.80
N LYS A 22 19.01 3.41 59.09
CA LYS A 22 20.04 3.08 58.10
C LYS A 22 19.96 1.64 57.61
N GLU A 23 19.55 0.69 58.49
CA GLU A 23 19.33 -0.72 58.16
C GLU A 23 18.09 -0.94 57.27
N ASP A 24 17.02 -0.20 57.55
CA ASP A 24 15.80 -0.24 56.71
C ASP A 24 16.06 0.28 55.27
N LYS A 25 16.95 1.29 55.17
CA LYS A 25 17.37 1.79 53.83
C LYS A 25 18.20 0.79 53.05
N GLU A 26 19.05 0.02 53.71
CA GLU A 26 19.87 -1.01 53.05
C GLU A 26 19.04 -2.22 52.64
N LEU A 27 18.10 -2.68 53.48
CA LEU A 27 17.21 -3.79 53.18
C LEU A 27 16.24 -3.43 52.04
N ASN A 28 15.67 -2.24 52.08
CA ASN A 28 14.80 -1.71 51.00
C ASN A 28 15.56 -1.52 49.68
N GLY A 29 16.85 -1.15 49.73
CA GLY A 29 17.73 -1.05 48.57
C GLY A 29 17.95 -2.41 47.87
N ILE A 30 18.16 -3.47 48.64
CA ILE A 30 18.36 -4.84 48.11
C ILE A 30 17.08 -5.36 47.45
N GLU A 31 15.92 -5.17 48.07
CA GLU A 31 14.63 -5.56 47.48
C GLU A 31 14.35 -4.81 46.17
N LEU A 32 14.66 -3.52 46.14
CA LEU A 32 14.48 -2.70 44.92
C LEU A 32 15.40 -3.14 43.77
N VAL A 33 16.66 -3.45 44.07
CA VAL A 33 17.63 -4.00 43.10
C VAL A 33 17.09 -5.32 42.52
N GLY A 34 16.66 -6.25 43.38
CA GLY A 34 16.07 -7.52 42.96
C GLY A 34 14.83 -7.34 42.10
N PHE A 35 13.98 -6.37 42.41
CA PHE A 35 12.82 -6.04 41.57
C PHE A 35 13.24 -5.49 40.20
N ILE A 36 14.21 -4.59 40.14
CA ILE A 36 14.73 -4.03 38.87
C ILE A 36 15.37 -5.13 38.02
N GLU A 37 16.16 -6.02 38.61
CA GLU A 37 16.77 -7.15 37.91
C GLU A 37 15.74 -8.10 37.33
N ASN A 38 14.67 -8.41 38.06
CA ASN A 38 13.58 -9.25 37.55
C ASN A 38 12.83 -8.57 36.40
N GLN A 39 12.58 -7.26 36.49
CA GLN A 39 11.95 -6.53 35.37
C GLN A 39 12.87 -6.46 34.14
N ALA A 40 14.18 -6.28 34.35
CA ALA A 40 15.16 -6.30 33.27
C ALA A 40 15.19 -7.67 32.55
N LYS A 41 15.18 -8.78 33.31
CA LYS A 41 15.10 -10.14 32.74
C LYS A 41 13.82 -10.36 31.95
N GLU A 42 12.65 -9.93 32.46
CA GLU A 42 11.36 -10.02 31.75
C GLU A 42 11.39 -9.23 30.45
N ILE A 43 11.99 -8.03 30.47
CA ILE A 43 12.11 -7.20 29.25
C ILE A 43 13.01 -7.88 28.20
N VAL A 44 14.14 -8.46 28.63
CA VAL A 44 15.04 -9.19 27.71
C VAL A 44 14.32 -10.40 27.10
N GLU A 45 13.58 -11.15 27.90
CA GLU A 45 12.84 -12.32 27.41
C GLU A 45 11.75 -11.93 26.42
N ILE A 46 10.96 -10.87 26.72
CA ILE A 46 9.95 -10.33 25.79
C ILE A 46 10.61 -9.85 24.49
N ASN A 47 11.75 -9.19 24.55
CA ASN A 47 12.47 -8.76 23.35
C ASN A 47 12.96 -9.94 22.51
N ASN A 48 13.51 -10.98 23.15
CA ASN A 48 13.94 -12.20 22.44
C ASN A 48 12.76 -12.91 21.76
N GLN A 49 11.63 -13.06 22.46
CA GLN A 49 10.42 -13.63 21.89
C GLN A 49 9.91 -12.78 20.71
N ARG A 50 9.93 -11.46 20.85
CA ARG A 50 9.56 -10.54 19.76
C ARG A 50 10.46 -10.71 18.53
N GLU A 51 11.78 -10.83 18.72
CA GLU A 51 12.72 -11.05 17.62
C GLU A 51 12.48 -12.39 16.92
N LEU A 52 12.19 -13.45 17.67
CA LEU A 52 11.85 -14.76 17.10
C LEU A 52 10.56 -14.69 16.27
N LEU A 53 9.51 -14.05 16.78
CA LEU A 53 8.24 -13.87 16.06
C LEU A 53 8.42 -13.01 14.80
N LEU A 54 9.24 -11.96 14.86
CA LEU A 54 9.54 -11.16 13.69
C LEU A 54 10.25 -11.97 12.60
N LYS A 55 11.25 -12.77 12.95
CA LYS A 55 11.95 -13.66 12.02
C LYS A 55 11.01 -14.70 11.39
N GLU A 56 10.13 -15.29 12.21
CA GLU A 56 9.14 -16.24 11.73
C GLU A 56 8.16 -15.59 10.75
N LEU A 57 7.67 -14.39 11.07
CA LEU A 57 6.79 -13.61 10.20
C LEU A 57 7.49 -13.22 8.88
N GLU A 58 8.76 -12.81 8.94
CA GLU A 58 9.56 -12.52 7.75
C GLU A 58 9.72 -13.77 6.87
N HIS A 59 10.00 -14.92 7.48
CA HIS A 59 10.13 -16.19 6.76
C HIS A 59 8.82 -16.57 6.07
N GLN A 60 7.68 -16.52 6.77
CA GLN A 60 6.37 -16.82 6.20
C GLN A 60 6.00 -15.86 5.06
N ASN A 61 6.30 -14.58 5.23
CA ASN A 61 6.11 -13.58 4.16
C ASN A 61 6.99 -13.89 2.93
N GLN A 62 8.22 -14.37 3.16
CA GLN A 62 9.12 -14.77 2.08
C GLN A 62 8.57 -15.97 1.33
N GLU A 63 8.18 -17.04 2.04
CA GLU A 63 7.59 -18.24 1.44
C GLU A 63 6.32 -17.93 0.63
N LEU A 64 5.41 -17.12 1.20
CA LEU A 64 4.18 -16.72 0.52
C LEU A 64 4.45 -16.00 -0.81
N SER A 65 5.46 -15.14 -0.84
CA SER A 65 5.80 -14.42 -2.06
C SER A 65 6.50 -15.30 -3.08
N ASP A 66 7.38 -16.19 -2.64
CA ASP A 66 8.05 -17.13 -3.55
C ASP A 66 7.03 -18.08 -4.18
N TYR A 67 6.04 -18.50 -3.38
CA TYR A 67 4.88 -19.24 -3.88
C TYR A 67 4.06 -18.43 -4.90
N ALA A 68 3.76 -17.16 -4.60
CA ALA A 68 3.04 -16.28 -5.52
C ALA A 68 3.81 -16.07 -6.83
N HIS A 69 5.14 -15.98 -6.77
CA HIS A 69 6.00 -15.86 -7.93
C HIS A 69 5.97 -17.13 -8.80
N MET A 70 6.12 -18.29 -8.18
CA MET A 70 6.09 -19.58 -8.86
C MET A 70 4.73 -19.83 -9.54
N VAL A 71 3.63 -19.68 -8.80
CA VAL A 71 2.29 -19.89 -9.34
C VAL A 71 1.99 -18.90 -10.47
N SER A 72 2.41 -17.66 -10.33
CA SER A 72 2.20 -16.64 -11.37
C SER A 72 2.94 -16.96 -12.66
N HIS A 73 4.19 -17.45 -12.57
CA HIS A 73 4.96 -17.91 -13.72
C HIS A 73 4.24 -19.06 -14.43
N ASP A 74 3.79 -20.06 -13.67
CA ASP A 74 3.15 -21.27 -14.21
C ASP A 74 1.77 -20.98 -14.79
N LEU A 75 1.06 -19.96 -14.31
CA LEU A 75 -0.21 -19.49 -14.89
C LEU A 75 0.01 -18.65 -16.16
N LYS A 76 1.06 -17.84 -16.24
CA LYS A 76 1.32 -16.99 -17.41
C LYS A 76 1.62 -17.81 -18.68
N SER A 77 2.31 -18.93 -18.55
CA SER A 77 2.69 -19.78 -19.69
C SER A 77 1.47 -20.27 -20.48
N PRO A 78 0.47 -20.96 -19.87
CA PRO A 78 -0.71 -21.42 -20.57
C PRO A 78 -1.58 -20.26 -21.07
N LEU A 79 -1.70 -19.14 -20.34
CA LEU A 79 -2.45 -17.97 -20.78
C LEU A 79 -1.88 -17.36 -22.05
N ARG A 80 -0.55 -17.22 -22.13
CA ARG A 80 0.13 -16.76 -23.35
C ARG A 80 -0.10 -17.71 -24.53
N SER A 81 -0.14 -19.02 -24.28
CA SER A 81 -0.47 -20.00 -25.33
C SER A 81 -1.91 -19.83 -25.83
N VAL A 82 -2.87 -19.63 -24.92
CA VAL A 82 -4.28 -19.37 -25.30
C VAL A 82 -4.41 -18.08 -26.12
N ASP A 83 -3.76 -16.98 -25.69
CA ASP A 83 -3.78 -15.72 -26.44
C ASP A 83 -3.21 -15.88 -27.85
N THR A 84 -2.05 -16.53 -27.95
CA THR A 84 -1.37 -16.77 -29.23
C THR A 84 -2.23 -17.63 -30.17
N LEU A 85 -2.80 -18.73 -29.69
CA LEU A 85 -3.66 -19.61 -30.49
C LEU A 85 -4.93 -18.91 -30.94
N THR A 86 -5.52 -18.10 -30.06
CA THR A 86 -6.72 -17.31 -30.39
C THR A 86 -6.41 -16.25 -31.45
N ALA A 87 -5.26 -15.57 -31.34
CA ALA A 87 -4.81 -14.60 -32.33
C ALA A 87 -4.60 -15.24 -33.70
N TRP A 88 -3.91 -16.39 -33.76
CA TRP A 88 -3.72 -17.14 -35.01
C TRP A 88 -5.04 -17.60 -35.64
N LEU A 89 -5.97 -18.16 -34.83
CA LEU A 89 -7.30 -18.53 -35.32
C LEU A 89 -8.04 -17.36 -35.95
N MET A 90 -7.94 -16.18 -35.35
CA MET A 90 -8.57 -14.96 -35.91
C MET A 90 -7.89 -14.52 -37.22
N GLU A 91 -6.56 -14.59 -37.29
CA GLU A 91 -5.78 -14.12 -38.43
C GLU A 91 -5.88 -15.08 -39.61
N ASP A 92 -5.67 -16.38 -39.40
CA ASP A 92 -5.69 -17.42 -40.45
C ASP A 92 -7.08 -17.64 -41.08
N ASN A 93 -8.14 -17.29 -40.34
CA ASN A 93 -9.52 -17.50 -40.80
C ASN A 93 -10.31 -16.21 -40.95
N LYS A 94 -9.66 -15.07 -41.06
CA LYS A 94 -10.29 -13.75 -41.10
C LYS A 94 -11.45 -13.63 -42.09
N ASP A 95 -11.32 -14.26 -43.25
CA ASP A 95 -12.35 -14.23 -44.32
C ASP A 95 -13.39 -15.37 -44.18
N LYS A 96 -13.25 -16.27 -43.19
CA LYS A 96 -14.11 -17.45 -43.01
C LYS A 96 -14.92 -17.41 -41.72
N LEU A 97 -14.49 -16.59 -40.76
CA LEU A 97 -15.17 -16.42 -39.47
C LEU A 97 -16.36 -15.49 -39.65
N ASP A 98 -17.51 -15.90 -39.15
CA ASP A 98 -18.64 -14.99 -38.99
C ASP A 98 -18.45 -14.01 -37.83
N ASP A 99 -19.26 -12.96 -37.78
CA ASP A 99 -19.19 -11.92 -36.77
C ASP A 99 -19.39 -12.49 -35.34
N HIS A 100 -20.21 -13.53 -35.20
CA HIS A 100 -20.49 -14.15 -33.92
C HIS A 100 -19.25 -14.88 -33.38
N VAL A 101 -18.56 -15.68 -34.19
CA VAL A 101 -17.33 -16.39 -33.82
C VAL A 101 -16.19 -15.40 -33.53
N THR A 102 -16.09 -14.35 -34.36
CA THR A 102 -15.10 -13.29 -34.17
C THR A 102 -15.31 -12.59 -32.81
N ALA A 103 -16.57 -12.28 -32.46
CA ALA A 103 -16.90 -11.70 -31.17
C ALA A 103 -16.55 -12.65 -29.97
N GLN A 104 -16.81 -13.96 -30.11
CA GLN A 104 -16.48 -14.95 -29.09
C GLN A 104 -14.96 -15.08 -28.87
N LEU A 105 -14.16 -15.11 -29.94
CA LEU A 105 -12.70 -15.12 -29.86
C LEU A 105 -12.17 -13.84 -29.20
N GLY A 106 -12.78 -12.69 -29.52
CA GLY A 106 -12.49 -11.41 -28.86
C GLY A 106 -12.76 -11.45 -27.35
N LEU A 107 -13.87 -12.08 -26.93
CA LEU A 107 -14.18 -12.27 -25.51
C LEU A 107 -13.17 -13.21 -24.81
N ILE A 108 -12.71 -14.26 -25.48
CA ILE A 108 -11.67 -15.14 -24.92
C ILE A 108 -10.39 -14.33 -24.67
N ARG A 109 -9.91 -13.54 -25.64
CA ARG A 109 -8.72 -12.71 -25.50
C ARG A 109 -8.87 -11.70 -24.39
N SER A 110 -10.00 -11.00 -24.30
CA SER A 110 -10.28 -10.06 -23.20
C SER A 110 -10.21 -10.75 -21.82
N ASN A 111 -10.69 -11.98 -21.68
CA ASN A 111 -10.59 -12.74 -20.43
C ASN A 111 -9.14 -13.14 -20.13
N VAL A 112 -8.35 -13.53 -21.13
CA VAL A 112 -6.91 -13.82 -20.97
C VAL A 112 -6.16 -12.58 -20.50
N GLU A 113 -6.42 -11.41 -21.09
CA GLU A 113 -5.82 -10.14 -20.67
C GLU A 113 -6.19 -9.79 -19.21
N LYS A 114 -7.45 -10.02 -18.82
CA LYS A 114 -7.90 -9.85 -17.43
C LYS A 114 -7.17 -10.78 -16.45
N MET A 115 -6.97 -12.06 -16.84
CA MET A 115 -6.22 -13.02 -16.04
C MET A 115 -4.75 -12.62 -15.90
N ASP A 116 -4.09 -12.18 -16.97
CA ASP A 116 -2.71 -11.70 -16.91
C ASP A 116 -2.58 -10.48 -16.00
N ALA A 117 -3.51 -9.52 -16.09
CA ALA A 117 -3.56 -8.37 -15.22
C ALA A 117 -3.75 -8.74 -13.73
N LEU A 118 -4.59 -9.75 -13.42
CA LEU A 118 -4.76 -10.27 -12.05
C LEU A 118 -3.48 -10.91 -11.53
N ILE A 119 -2.82 -11.75 -12.31
CA ILE A 119 -1.57 -12.42 -11.96
C ILE A 119 -0.47 -11.39 -11.70
N ASN A 120 -0.34 -10.38 -12.57
CA ASN A 120 0.61 -9.29 -12.38
C ASN A 120 0.29 -8.47 -11.12
N GLY A 121 -0.98 -8.23 -10.83
CA GLY A 121 -1.43 -7.57 -9.61
C GLY A 121 -1.04 -8.33 -8.34
N ILE A 122 -1.24 -9.66 -8.31
CA ILE A 122 -0.84 -10.53 -7.19
C ILE A 122 0.67 -10.50 -7.00
N LEU A 123 1.46 -10.60 -8.08
CA LEU A 123 2.91 -10.49 -8.02
C LEU A 123 3.37 -9.16 -7.42
N ASN A 124 2.84 -8.07 -7.95
CA ASN A 124 3.16 -6.74 -7.46
C ASN A 124 2.82 -6.58 -5.98
N TYR A 125 1.64 -7.06 -5.56
CA TYR A 125 1.22 -7.04 -4.17
C TYR A 125 2.14 -7.86 -3.26
N SER A 126 2.58 -9.05 -3.70
CA SER A 126 3.43 -9.95 -2.91
C SER A 126 4.88 -9.46 -2.75
N THR A 127 5.38 -8.68 -3.72
CA THR A 127 6.75 -8.15 -3.70
C THR A 127 6.90 -6.84 -2.92
N ILE A 128 5.79 -6.17 -2.61
CA ILE A 128 5.80 -4.94 -1.82
C ILE A 128 6.26 -5.28 -0.38
N GLY A 129 7.40 -4.74 0.04
CA GLY A 129 7.90 -4.89 1.42
C GLY A 129 9.12 -5.81 1.58
N LYS A 130 9.60 -6.47 0.51
CA LYS A 130 10.61 -7.52 0.60
C LYS A 130 12.09 -7.13 0.55
N ASN A 131 12.43 -5.98 0.01
CA ASN A 131 13.83 -5.61 -0.13
C ASN A 131 14.19 -4.52 0.88
N GLN A 132 15.42 -4.55 1.40
CA GLN A 132 16.06 -3.35 1.95
C GLN A 132 16.14 -2.36 0.80
N ILE A 133 15.22 -1.40 0.82
CA ILE A 133 15.01 -0.50 -0.30
C ILE A 133 15.92 0.68 -0.07
N GLU A 134 16.80 0.90 -1.04
CA GLU A 134 17.53 2.16 -1.11
C GLU A 134 16.51 3.29 -1.28
N THR A 135 16.40 4.11 -0.26
CA THR A 135 15.54 5.30 -0.29
C THR A 135 16.36 6.49 -0.77
N TYR A 136 15.78 7.26 -1.68
CA TYR A 136 16.40 8.45 -2.27
C TYR A 136 15.52 9.67 -2.02
N ASN A 137 16.11 10.85 -2.16
CA ASN A 137 15.34 12.08 -2.27
C ASN A 137 14.60 12.09 -3.61
N ILE A 138 13.29 11.99 -3.57
CA ILE A 138 12.43 11.93 -4.77
C ILE A 138 11.69 13.26 -4.92
N ASP A 139 11.96 13.96 -6.03
CA ASP A 139 11.15 15.08 -6.47
C ASP A 139 9.84 14.55 -7.06
N LEU A 140 8.73 14.77 -6.35
CA LEU A 140 7.43 14.29 -6.77
C LEU A 140 6.90 14.99 -8.03
N ASN A 141 7.35 16.21 -8.33
CA ASN A 141 6.95 16.90 -9.57
C ASN A 141 7.55 16.20 -10.79
N LEU A 142 8.84 15.83 -10.73
CA LEU A 142 9.50 15.06 -11.78
C LEU A 142 8.90 13.64 -11.89
N LEU A 143 8.65 12.99 -10.77
CA LEU A 143 8.06 11.65 -10.73
C LEU A 143 6.69 11.64 -11.40
N LEU A 144 5.80 12.57 -11.07
CA LEU A 144 4.45 12.64 -11.66
C LEU A 144 4.52 12.96 -13.16
N LYS A 145 5.44 13.80 -13.59
CA LYS A 145 5.67 14.05 -15.03
C LYS A 145 6.04 12.78 -15.77
N ASP A 146 6.89 11.93 -15.19
CA ASP A 146 7.24 10.62 -15.76
C ASP A 146 6.02 9.68 -15.77
N VAL A 147 5.26 9.61 -14.67
CA VAL A 147 4.03 8.81 -14.56
C VAL A 147 3.02 9.18 -15.64
N LEU A 148 2.73 10.47 -15.81
CA LEU A 148 1.75 10.93 -16.79
C LEU A 148 2.17 10.63 -18.23
N LYS A 149 3.47 10.67 -18.54
CA LYS A 149 3.98 10.28 -19.86
C LYS A 149 3.78 8.79 -20.15
N MET A 150 3.94 7.93 -19.12
CA MET A 150 3.77 6.48 -19.28
C MET A 150 2.30 6.06 -19.40
N MET A 151 1.37 6.85 -18.84
CA MET A 151 -0.05 6.50 -18.79
C MET A 151 -0.85 6.84 -20.06
N GLU A 152 -0.25 7.51 -21.05
CA GLU A 152 -0.95 7.90 -22.29
C GLU A 152 -2.32 8.56 -22.02
N ILE A 153 -2.30 9.69 -21.28
CA ILE A 153 -3.51 10.36 -20.79
C ILE A 153 -4.44 10.74 -21.96
N PRO A 154 -5.73 10.34 -21.93
CA PRO A 154 -6.69 10.67 -22.97
C PRO A 154 -6.94 12.19 -23.08
N LYS A 155 -7.26 12.68 -24.29
CA LYS A 155 -7.43 14.11 -24.57
C LYS A 155 -8.53 14.80 -23.75
N HIS A 156 -9.54 14.06 -23.30
CA HIS A 156 -10.64 14.60 -22.48
C HIS A 156 -10.30 14.68 -20.99
N VAL A 157 -9.10 14.28 -20.58
CA VAL A 157 -8.63 14.30 -19.19
C VAL A 157 -7.75 15.53 -18.96
N SER A 158 -8.08 16.32 -17.97
CA SER A 158 -7.28 17.45 -17.48
C SER A 158 -6.74 17.12 -16.08
N ILE A 159 -5.42 17.23 -15.90
CA ILE A 159 -4.76 16.96 -14.62
C ILE A 159 -4.04 18.23 -14.17
N GLU A 160 -4.46 18.74 -13.02
CA GLU A 160 -3.82 19.87 -12.33
C GLU A 160 -2.96 19.32 -11.18
N ILE A 161 -1.69 19.70 -11.14
CA ILE A 161 -0.75 19.30 -10.11
C ILE A 161 -0.23 20.55 -9.42
N GLU A 162 -0.41 20.64 -8.09
CA GLU A 162 0.23 21.67 -7.27
C GLU A 162 1.73 21.42 -7.17
N GLU A 163 2.52 22.42 -6.77
CA GLU A 163 3.95 22.22 -6.51
C GLU A 163 4.13 21.25 -5.31
N LEU A 164 4.67 20.06 -5.56
CA LEU A 164 4.80 18.99 -4.58
C LEU A 164 6.18 18.98 -3.91
N PRO A 165 6.30 18.45 -2.68
CA PRO A 165 7.56 18.38 -1.95
C PRO A 165 8.51 17.32 -2.53
N ILE A 166 9.79 17.46 -2.16
CA ILE A 166 10.76 16.36 -2.24
C ILE A 166 10.59 15.49 -1.00
N ILE A 167 10.45 14.18 -1.18
CA ILE A 167 10.31 13.23 -0.09
C ILE A 167 11.38 12.14 -0.18
N ILE A 168 11.69 11.53 0.97
CA ILE A 168 12.57 10.36 1.01
C ILE A 168 11.71 9.11 0.74
N GLY A 169 12.09 8.34 -0.27
CA GLY A 169 11.33 7.14 -0.62
C GLY A 169 11.92 6.34 -1.77
N GLU A 170 11.18 5.34 -2.21
CA GLU A 170 11.48 4.51 -3.36
C GLU A 170 10.68 4.98 -4.58
N LYS A 171 11.39 5.30 -5.67
CA LYS A 171 10.78 5.85 -6.89
C LYS A 171 9.67 4.94 -7.44
N TYR A 172 9.93 3.63 -7.54
CA TYR A 172 8.99 2.68 -8.13
C TYR A 172 7.68 2.57 -7.34
N ARG A 173 7.74 2.53 -6.00
CA ARG A 173 6.53 2.47 -5.16
C ARG A 173 5.69 3.72 -5.27
N LEU A 174 6.33 4.87 -5.25
CA LEU A 174 5.62 6.15 -5.40
C LEU A 174 5.00 6.28 -6.80
N GLN A 175 5.69 5.84 -7.85
CA GLN A 175 5.12 5.74 -9.20
C GLN A 175 3.87 4.85 -9.20
N GLN A 176 3.96 3.65 -8.62
CA GLN A 176 2.86 2.70 -8.56
C GLN A 176 1.65 3.25 -7.77
N LEU A 177 1.90 3.95 -6.66
CA LEU A 177 0.86 4.61 -5.86
C LEU A 177 0.09 5.62 -6.71
N PHE A 178 0.79 6.57 -7.35
CA PHE A 178 0.14 7.58 -8.17
C PHE A 178 -0.51 7.01 -9.43
N GLN A 179 0.10 6.03 -10.09
CA GLN A 179 -0.50 5.34 -11.24
C GLN A 179 -1.83 4.69 -10.89
N ASN A 180 -1.94 4.03 -9.73
CA ASN A 180 -3.19 3.41 -9.30
C ASN A 180 -4.27 4.46 -8.99
N LEU A 181 -3.93 5.54 -8.29
CA LEU A 181 -4.91 6.59 -7.95
C LEU A 181 -5.36 7.36 -9.19
N ILE A 182 -4.44 7.79 -10.05
CA ILE A 182 -4.75 8.51 -11.29
C ILE A 182 -5.52 7.59 -12.26
N GLY A 183 -5.09 6.33 -12.39
CA GLY A 183 -5.78 5.33 -13.21
C GLY A 183 -7.24 5.12 -12.77
N ASN A 184 -7.49 5.04 -11.48
CA ASN A 184 -8.84 4.95 -10.95
C ASN A 184 -9.65 6.22 -11.24
N ALA A 185 -9.08 7.41 -11.05
CA ALA A 185 -9.73 8.68 -11.34
C ALA A 185 -10.13 8.84 -12.82
N ILE A 186 -9.33 8.29 -13.74
CA ILE A 186 -9.66 8.26 -15.18
C ILE A 186 -10.73 7.22 -15.46
N LYS A 187 -10.56 6.01 -14.92
CA LYS A 187 -11.41 4.85 -15.24
C LYS A 187 -12.84 5.01 -14.74
N TYR A 188 -13.01 5.54 -13.54
CA TYR A 188 -14.31 5.71 -12.89
C TYR A 188 -14.86 7.13 -13.06
N ASN A 189 -14.68 7.69 -14.27
CA ASN A 189 -15.17 9.01 -14.63
C ASN A 189 -16.13 8.93 -15.82
N ASP A 190 -17.34 9.46 -15.63
CA ASP A 190 -18.41 9.50 -16.62
C ASP A 190 -18.60 10.88 -17.28
N LYS A 191 -17.74 11.86 -16.90
CA LYS A 191 -17.89 13.23 -17.36
C LYS A 191 -17.28 13.45 -18.74
N PRO A 192 -17.88 14.29 -19.58
CA PRO A 192 -17.30 14.67 -20.86
C PRO A 192 -15.87 15.26 -20.74
N GLN A 193 -15.60 15.89 -19.61
CA GLN A 193 -14.30 16.40 -19.19
C GLN A 193 -13.94 15.79 -17.84
N CYS A 194 -13.02 14.85 -17.83
CA CYS A 194 -12.44 14.31 -16.61
C CYS A 194 -11.46 15.33 -16.05
N GLN A 195 -11.65 15.73 -14.79
CA GLN A 195 -10.80 16.67 -14.07
C GLN A 195 -10.17 15.97 -12.87
N ILE A 196 -8.85 15.99 -12.80
CA ILE A 196 -8.09 15.40 -11.70
C ILE A 196 -7.22 16.50 -11.10
N LYS A 197 -7.25 16.63 -9.77
CA LYS A 197 -6.38 17.55 -9.04
C LYS A 197 -5.53 16.79 -8.04
N ILE A 198 -4.21 17.07 -8.04
CA ILE A 198 -3.23 16.46 -7.13
C ILE A 198 -2.56 17.56 -6.35
N GLY A 199 -2.53 17.41 -5.03
CA GLY A 199 -1.88 18.39 -4.17
C GLY A 199 -1.50 17.78 -2.82
N PHE A 200 -1.02 18.64 -1.91
CA PHE A 200 -0.59 18.21 -0.59
C PHE A 200 -0.78 19.31 0.45
N SER A 201 -0.75 18.91 1.72
CA SER A 201 -0.62 19.79 2.87
C SER A 201 0.46 19.29 3.83
N ASN A 202 1.18 20.26 4.41
CA ASN A 202 2.22 19.95 5.40
C ASN A 202 1.57 19.82 6.80
N LYS A 203 1.45 18.57 7.30
CA LYS A 203 0.89 18.26 8.62
C LYS A 203 1.93 17.49 9.44
N GLU A 204 2.71 18.17 10.26
CA GLU A 204 3.71 17.51 11.09
C GLU A 204 3.11 16.38 11.95
N PRO A 205 3.71 15.19 11.99
CA PRO A 205 4.97 14.78 11.35
C PRO A 205 4.80 14.13 9.97
N PHE A 206 3.73 14.44 9.23
CA PHE A 206 3.39 13.84 7.95
C PHE A 206 3.32 14.85 6.81
N TRP A 207 3.52 14.38 5.59
CA TRP A 207 3.01 14.96 4.37
C TRP A 207 1.62 14.36 4.10
N GLU A 208 0.56 15.14 3.99
CA GLU A 208 -0.77 14.69 3.59
C GLU A 208 -0.99 15.06 2.13
N PHE A 209 -1.19 14.06 1.28
CA PHE A 209 -1.45 14.21 -0.15
C PHE A 209 -2.91 13.96 -0.45
N TYR A 210 -3.39 14.50 -1.57
CA TYR A 210 -4.69 14.18 -2.09
C TYR A 210 -4.68 14.02 -3.62
N VAL A 211 -5.55 13.12 -4.10
CA VAL A 211 -5.90 12.95 -5.52
C VAL A 211 -7.42 13.07 -5.60
N LYS A 212 -7.90 14.14 -6.23
CA LYS A 212 -9.32 14.48 -6.38
C LYS A 212 -9.74 14.31 -7.82
N ASP A 213 -10.88 13.66 -8.06
CA ASP A 213 -11.54 13.57 -9.35
C ASP A 213 -12.96 14.14 -9.30
N ASN A 214 -13.58 14.32 -10.48
CA ASN A 214 -14.96 14.74 -10.64
C ASN A 214 -15.85 13.59 -11.20
N GLY A 215 -15.47 12.32 -10.96
CA GLY A 215 -16.09 11.14 -11.52
C GLY A 215 -17.42 10.72 -10.87
N LEU A 216 -17.71 9.42 -10.95
CA LEU A 216 -18.97 8.82 -10.47
C LEU A 216 -19.20 8.98 -8.98
N GLY A 217 -18.14 9.06 -8.17
CA GLY A 217 -18.22 8.98 -6.72
C GLY A 217 -18.38 7.54 -6.22
N ILE A 218 -18.32 7.39 -4.90
CA ILE A 218 -18.39 6.10 -4.19
C ILE A 218 -19.40 6.26 -3.05
N GLU A 219 -20.29 5.28 -2.88
CA GLU A 219 -21.21 5.25 -1.74
C GLU A 219 -20.48 4.95 -0.44
N GLU A 220 -20.88 5.59 0.66
CA GLU A 220 -20.24 5.52 1.97
C GLU A 220 -20.07 4.08 2.50
N GLN A 221 -21.06 3.19 2.22
CA GLN A 221 -20.99 1.78 2.63
C GLN A 221 -19.82 0.99 2.05
N TYR A 222 -19.13 1.52 1.03
CA TYR A 222 -17.99 0.88 0.37
C TYR A 222 -16.63 1.46 0.77
N PHE A 223 -16.57 2.57 1.53
CA PHE A 223 -15.32 3.27 1.85
C PHE A 223 -14.24 2.38 2.46
N ASP A 224 -14.62 1.50 3.37
CA ASP A 224 -13.67 0.55 3.98
C ASP A 224 -13.36 -0.64 3.07
N LYS A 225 -14.34 -1.06 2.26
CA LYS A 225 -14.23 -2.27 1.44
C LYS A 225 -13.33 -2.09 0.23
N ILE A 226 -13.32 -0.91 -0.39
CA ILE A 226 -12.55 -0.67 -1.63
C ILE A 226 -11.04 -0.84 -1.48
N PHE A 227 -10.53 -0.84 -0.25
CA PHE A 227 -9.11 -1.09 0.05
C PHE A 227 -8.79 -2.57 0.26
N ASN A 228 -9.79 -3.45 0.29
CA ASN A 228 -9.58 -4.89 0.39
C ASN A 228 -9.12 -5.45 -0.96
N THR A 229 -8.29 -6.49 -0.90
CA THR A 229 -7.80 -7.16 -2.12
C THR A 229 -8.95 -7.89 -2.82
N PHE A 230 -9.05 -7.73 -4.15
CA PHE A 230 -10.09 -8.32 -5.02
C PHE A 230 -11.51 -7.74 -4.86
N GLU A 231 -11.69 -6.71 -4.05
CA GLU A 231 -12.98 -6.01 -3.97
C GLU A 231 -13.22 -5.13 -5.19
N LYS A 232 -14.46 -5.18 -5.70
CA LYS A 232 -14.94 -4.41 -6.86
C LYS A 232 -16.33 -3.90 -6.54
N LEU A 233 -16.63 -2.66 -6.90
CA LEU A 233 -17.96 -2.08 -6.73
C LEU A 233 -18.92 -2.53 -7.85
N GLU A 234 -18.39 -2.87 -9.03
CA GLU A 234 -19.14 -3.37 -10.18
C GLU A 234 -18.52 -4.64 -10.74
N ASN A 235 -19.34 -5.63 -11.07
CA ASN A 235 -18.90 -6.91 -11.63
C ASN A 235 -18.51 -6.82 -13.13
N ASN A 236 -18.81 -5.72 -13.81
CA ASN A 236 -18.67 -5.58 -15.28
C ASN A 236 -17.40 -4.79 -15.71
N GLY A 237 -16.55 -4.37 -14.80
CA GLY A 237 -15.37 -3.57 -15.14
C GLY A 237 -14.11 -4.40 -15.39
N ASP A 238 -13.21 -3.87 -16.23
CA ASP A 238 -11.85 -4.43 -16.49
C ASP A 238 -10.86 -4.18 -15.33
N SER A 239 -11.34 -4.04 -14.10
CA SER A 239 -10.51 -3.84 -12.92
C SER A 239 -10.14 -5.17 -12.27
N THR A 240 -8.93 -5.25 -11.73
CA THR A 240 -8.46 -6.43 -10.98
C THR A 240 -8.91 -6.43 -9.52
N GLY A 241 -9.33 -5.28 -8.97
CA GLY A 241 -9.64 -5.11 -7.53
C GLY A 241 -8.38 -5.11 -6.64
N ILE A 242 -7.18 -4.95 -7.22
CA ILE A 242 -5.90 -5.00 -6.47
C ILE A 242 -5.29 -3.59 -6.33
N GLY A 243 -5.63 -2.65 -7.20
CA GLY A 243 -4.97 -1.34 -7.26
C GLY A 243 -4.99 -0.55 -5.95
N LEU A 244 -6.16 -0.43 -5.30
CA LEU A 244 -6.29 0.31 -4.04
C LEU A 244 -5.68 -0.44 -2.84
N SER A 245 -5.67 -1.76 -2.83
CA SER A 245 -4.96 -2.53 -1.79
C SER A 245 -3.44 -2.38 -1.91
N ILE A 246 -2.90 -2.23 -3.13
CA ILE A 246 -1.50 -1.86 -3.36
C ILE A 246 -1.22 -0.46 -2.80
N VAL A 247 -2.07 0.53 -3.09
CA VAL A 247 -1.92 1.89 -2.55
C VAL A 247 -1.88 1.88 -1.03
N LYS A 248 -2.84 1.19 -0.39
CA LYS A 248 -2.89 1.04 1.07
C LYS A 248 -1.59 0.44 1.62
N LYS A 249 -1.13 -0.66 1.04
CA LYS A 249 0.10 -1.33 1.48
C LYS A 249 1.35 -0.44 1.32
N ILE A 250 1.45 0.34 0.23
CA ILE A 250 2.54 1.30 0.04
C ILE A 250 2.48 2.39 1.11
N VAL A 251 1.30 2.98 1.37
CA VAL A 251 1.11 4.02 2.38
C VAL A 251 1.48 3.51 3.78
N GLU A 252 1.08 2.29 4.14
CA GLU A 252 1.43 1.64 5.41
C GLU A 252 2.95 1.46 5.57
N ILE A 253 3.69 1.12 4.51
CA ILE A 253 5.17 1.02 4.53
C ILE A 253 5.81 2.38 4.84
N TYR A 254 5.21 3.48 4.35
CA TYR A 254 5.65 4.83 4.69
C TYR A 254 5.14 5.33 6.05
N GLY A 255 4.53 4.45 6.86
CA GLY A 255 4.02 4.76 8.19
C GLY A 255 2.85 5.73 8.18
N GLY A 256 2.11 5.79 7.07
CA GLY A 256 0.96 6.65 6.87
C GLY A 256 -0.37 5.92 6.90
N GLU A 257 -1.42 6.66 6.59
CA GLU A 257 -2.82 6.20 6.49
C GLU A 257 -3.43 6.68 5.17
N ILE A 258 -4.42 5.94 4.64
CA ILE A 258 -5.20 6.30 3.46
C ILE A 258 -6.68 6.30 3.78
N TRP A 259 -7.40 7.30 3.29
CA TRP A 259 -8.85 7.43 3.40
C TRP A 259 -9.40 8.19 2.19
N LEU A 260 -10.73 8.35 2.14
CA LEU A 260 -11.37 9.12 1.08
C LEU A 260 -12.54 9.93 1.60
N THR A 261 -12.93 10.91 0.80
CA THR A 261 -14.25 11.57 0.84
C THR A 261 -14.86 11.48 -0.54
N SER A 262 -16.14 11.17 -0.64
CA SER A 262 -16.79 10.98 -1.93
C SER A 262 -18.27 11.33 -1.85
N GLU A 263 -18.82 11.80 -2.95
CA GLU A 263 -20.24 12.03 -3.13
C GLU A 263 -20.65 11.54 -4.53
N MET A 264 -21.70 10.73 -4.59
CA MET A 264 -22.20 10.19 -5.84
C MET A 264 -22.50 11.28 -6.87
N GLY A 265 -21.95 11.13 -8.06
CA GLY A 265 -22.09 12.08 -9.18
C GLY A 265 -21.23 13.33 -9.10
N LYS A 266 -20.50 13.56 -7.98
CA LYS A 266 -19.59 14.71 -7.80
C LYS A 266 -18.12 14.33 -7.84
N GLY A 267 -17.79 13.04 -7.60
CA GLY A 267 -16.43 12.52 -7.65
C GLY A 267 -15.89 12.11 -6.28
N THR A 268 -14.63 11.74 -6.27
CA THR A 268 -13.92 11.20 -5.10
C THR A 268 -12.64 11.99 -4.84
N THR A 269 -12.28 12.11 -3.56
CA THR A 269 -10.97 12.59 -3.15
C THR A 269 -10.32 11.53 -2.27
N PHE A 270 -9.26 10.91 -2.76
CA PHE A 270 -8.41 10.05 -1.97
C PHE A 270 -7.36 10.89 -1.25
N TYR A 271 -7.22 10.68 0.04
CA TYR A 271 -6.19 11.29 0.88
C TYR A 271 -5.25 10.21 1.39
N PHE A 272 -3.97 10.51 1.45
CA PHE A 272 -3.00 9.61 2.08
C PHE A 272 -1.87 10.41 2.74
N THR A 273 -1.27 9.81 3.77
CA THR A 273 -0.14 10.42 4.47
C THR A 273 1.14 9.64 4.25
N ILE A 274 2.25 10.34 4.23
CA ILE A 274 3.60 9.79 4.23
C ILE A 274 4.34 10.40 5.41
N LYS A 275 4.88 9.56 6.28
CA LYS A 275 5.65 10.02 7.44
C LYS A 275 6.95 10.67 7.01
N LYS A 276 7.21 11.87 7.49
CA LYS A 276 8.48 12.56 7.23
C LYS A 276 9.63 11.80 7.88
N GLN A 277 10.63 11.50 7.08
CA GLN A 277 11.87 10.93 7.62
C GLN A 277 12.82 12.08 7.98
N PRO A 278 13.53 11.99 9.12
CA PRO A 278 14.51 13.02 9.48
C PRO A 278 15.59 13.08 8.40
N HIS A 279 15.93 14.29 7.96
CA HIS A 279 17.06 14.51 7.08
C HIS A 279 18.32 14.03 7.76
N GLY A 280 18.96 12.95 7.27
CA GLY A 280 20.23 12.47 7.79
C GLY A 280 20.31 10.97 8.14
N ALA A 281 19.33 10.14 7.80
CA ALA A 281 19.44 8.68 7.90
C ALA A 281 19.80 8.12 6.51
N ALA A 282 21.03 8.30 6.08
CA ALA A 282 21.68 7.63 4.96
C ALA A 282 22.96 6.99 5.47
#